data_02d62168d38bcda07d75b5d6a81ad448
#
_entry.id   02d62168d38bcda07d75b5d6a81ad448
#
_cell.length_a   1.000
_cell.length_b   1.000
_cell.length_c   1.000
_cell.angle_alpha   90.00
_cell.angle_beta   90.00
_cell.angle_gamma   90.00
#
_symmetry.space_group_name_H-M   'P 1'
#
loop_
_entity.id
_entity.type
_entity.pdbx_description
1 polymer ?
#
loop_
_entity_poly.entity_id
_entity_poly.type
_entity_poly.pdbx_seq_one_letter_code
_entity_poly.pdbx_strand_id
1 'polypeptide(L)'
;IFTQFAEWGKVLQPYLEQQLSREVLFLYGATRKNKREEMIDRFQQDPQGPPIFILSLKAGGVGLNLTRANHVFHFDRWWNPAVENQATDRVFRIGQTRNVQVHKFVCTGTLEEKIHDIIESKKALAEQVVGTGEDWLTELDTDHLRNLLILDRNSVIEEEE
;
A
#
# COMPACT_ATOMS: atom_id res chain seq x y z
N ILE A 1 -2.49 0.76 6.99
CA ILE A 1 -1.30 0.28 6.27
C ILE A 1 -1.78 -0.71 5.22
N PHE A 2 -1.39 -0.51 3.96
CA PHE A 2 -1.67 -1.45 2.87
C PHE A 2 -0.40 -2.16 2.45
N THR A 3 -0.49 -3.47 2.22
CA THR A 3 0.57 -4.31 1.65
C THR A 3 -0.01 -5.29 0.64
N GLN A 4 0.73 -5.62 -0.41
CA GLN A 4 0.32 -6.66 -1.36
C GLN A 4 0.53 -8.07 -0.80
N PHE A 5 1.43 -8.24 0.17
CA PHE A 5 1.83 -9.52 0.72
C PHE A 5 1.21 -9.78 2.10
N ALA A 6 0.30 -10.74 2.20
CA ALA A 6 -0.27 -11.12 3.49
C ALA A 6 0.80 -11.61 4.49
N GLU A 7 1.89 -12.17 4.00
CA GLU A 7 3.00 -12.64 4.83
C GLU A 7 3.68 -11.48 5.56
N TRP A 8 3.86 -10.33 4.89
CA TRP A 8 4.36 -9.11 5.55
C TRP A 8 3.42 -8.64 6.66
N GLY A 9 2.11 -8.68 6.42
CA GLY A 9 1.13 -8.31 7.45
C GLY A 9 1.26 -9.16 8.71
N LYS A 10 1.54 -10.47 8.57
CA LYS A 10 1.76 -11.38 9.71
C LYS A 10 3.01 -11.06 10.53
N VAL A 11 4.04 -10.51 9.89
CA VAL A 11 5.27 -10.07 10.56
C VAL A 11 5.10 -8.69 11.16
N LEU A 12 4.49 -7.78 10.40
CA LEU A 12 4.34 -6.37 10.77
C LEU A 12 3.38 -6.17 11.94
N GLN A 13 2.29 -6.97 12.01
CA GLN A 13 1.32 -6.87 13.10
C GLN A 13 1.96 -7.02 14.48
N PRO A 14 2.59 -8.15 14.84
CA PRO A 14 3.17 -8.33 16.18
C PRO A 14 4.32 -7.36 16.43
N TYR A 15 5.09 -6.99 15.41
CA TYR A 15 6.14 -6.00 15.54
C TYR A 15 5.59 -4.64 15.97
N LEU A 16 4.56 -4.14 15.29
CA LEU A 16 3.94 -2.86 15.63
C LEU A 16 3.23 -2.91 16.99
N GLU A 17 2.58 -4.02 17.34
CA GLU A 17 1.97 -4.21 18.66
C GLU A 17 3.00 -4.11 19.78
N GLN A 18 4.15 -4.74 19.59
CA GLN A 18 5.25 -4.70 20.55
C GLN A 18 5.86 -3.29 20.66
N GLN A 19 6.17 -2.65 19.52
CA GLN A 19 6.83 -1.34 19.51
C GLN A 19 5.94 -0.22 20.05
N LEU A 20 4.64 -0.28 19.76
CA LEU A 20 3.71 0.79 20.07
C LEU A 20 2.86 0.51 21.31
N SER A 21 2.96 -0.70 21.88
CA SER A 21 2.10 -1.18 22.98
C SER A 21 0.61 -0.94 22.71
N ARG A 22 0.20 -1.19 21.48
CA ARG A 22 -1.16 -1.00 20.99
C ARG A 22 -1.60 -2.16 20.13
N GLU A 23 -2.88 -2.53 20.24
CA GLU A 23 -3.47 -3.54 19.35
C GLU A 23 -3.45 -3.06 17.90
N VAL A 24 -3.14 -3.98 16.98
CA VAL A 24 -3.11 -3.75 15.54
C VAL A 24 -4.07 -4.75 14.86
N LEU A 25 -5.01 -4.25 14.09
CA LEU A 25 -5.88 -5.10 13.28
C LEU A 25 -5.16 -5.54 12.00
N PHE A 26 -5.40 -6.80 11.60
CA PHE A 26 -4.89 -7.29 10.33
C PHE A 26 -5.95 -8.07 9.56
N LEU A 27 -6.28 -7.56 8.37
CA LEU A 27 -7.25 -8.15 7.45
C LEU A 27 -6.55 -8.62 6.18
N TYR A 28 -6.72 -9.91 5.85
CA TYR A 28 -6.16 -10.54 4.67
C TYR A 28 -7.15 -11.51 4.01
N GLY A 29 -6.80 -12.08 2.85
CA GLY A 29 -7.73 -12.85 2.02
C GLY A 29 -8.43 -14.02 2.71
N ALA A 30 -7.75 -14.69 3.67
CA ALA A 30 -8.33 -15.80 4.41
C ALA A 30 -9.18 -15.36 5.62
N THR A 31 -9.32 -14.06 5.91
CA THR A 31 -10.15 -13.56 7.00
C THR A 31 -11.63 -13.86 6.71
N ARG A 32 -12.27 -14.59 7.61
CA ARG A 32 -13.71 -14.93 7.50
C ARG A 32 -14.57 -13.67 7.50
N LYS A 33 -15.70 -13.71 6.77
CA LYS A 33 -16.59 -12.56 6.59
C LYS A 33 -16.99 -11.89 7.91
N ASN A 34 -17.48 -12.66 8.88
CA ASN A 34 -17.92 -12.11 10.18
C ASN A 34 -16.78 -11.41 10.92
N LYS A 35 -15.57 -11.99 10.88
CA LYS A 35 -14.39 -11.37 11.51
C LYS A 35 -13.96 -10.10 10.80
N ARG A 36 -14.13 -10.05 9.49
CA ARG A 36 -13.87 -8.84 8.69
C ARG A 36 -14.80 -7.70 9.11
N GLU A 37 -16.11 -7.97 9.21
CA GLU A 37 -17.11 -6.99 9.62
C GLU A 37 -16.81 -6.48 11.04
N GLU A 38 -16.57 -7.38 11.99
CA GLU A 38 -16.15 -7.04 13.36
C GLU A 38 -14.92 -6.11 13.41
N MET A 39 -13.88 -6.45 12.65
CA MET A 39 -12.65 -5.64 12.61
C MET A 39 -12.92 -4.24 12.06
N ILE A 40 -13.74 -4.12 11.01
CA ILE A 40 -14.10 -2.85 10.40
C ILE A 40 -14.90 -2.01 11.39
N ASP A 41 -15.88 -2.60 12.04
CA ASP A 41 -16.73 -1.90 13.02
C ASP A 41 -15.91 -1.44 14.22
N ARG A 42 -15.04 -2.29 14.76
CA ARG A 42 -14.11 -1.91 15.83
C ARG A 42 -13.20 -0.76 15.41
N PHE A 43 -12.70 -0.80 14.19
CA PHE A 43 -11.85 0.28 13.69
C PHE A 43 -12.63 1.57 13.48
N GLN A 44 -13.84 1.51 12.92
CA GLN A 44 -14.60 2.69 12.52
C GLN A 44 -15.39 3.33 13.66
N GLN A 45 -16.00 2.50 14.54
CA GLN A 45 -17.03 2.95 15.48
C GLN A 45 -16.54 3.04 16.92
N ASP A 46 -15.53 2.23 17.29
CA ASP A 46 -15.05 2.21 18.66
C ASP A 46 -14.02 3.35 18.89
N PRO A 47 -14.35 4.37 19.72
CA PRO A 47 -13.41 5.46 20.01
C PRO A 47 -12.11 4.98 20.64
N GLN A 48 -12.15 3.85 21.35
CA GLN A 48 -11.00 3.20 21.99
C GLN A 48 -10.45 2.04 21.17
N GLY A 49 -11.00 1.79 19.99
CA GLY A 49 -10.58 0.73 19.10
C GLY A 49 -9.15 0.90 18.58
N PRO A 50 -8.59 -0.18 18.05
CA PRO A 50 -7.22 -0.19 17.58
C PRO A 50 -6.94 0.95 16.58
N PRO A 51 -5.86 1.72 16.77
CA PRO A 51 -5.58 2.87 15.91
C PRO A 51 -4.94 2.48 14.57
N ILE A 52 -4.47 1.24 14.46
CA ILE A 52 -3.74 0.76 13.29
C ILE A 52 -4.48 -0.42 12.68
N PHE A 53 -4.67 -0.35 11.37
CA PHE A 53 -5.27 -1.41 10.59
C PHE A 53 -4.37 -1.76 9.40
N ILE A 54 -3.87 -2.99 9.37
CA ILE A 54 -3.12 -3.54 8.24
C ILE A 54 -4.10 -4.26 7.33
N LEU A 55 -4.00 -4.02 6.03
CA LEU A 55 -4.85 -4.65 5.01
C LEU A 55 -3.98 -5.20 3.88
N SER A 56 -4.15 -6.47 3.56
CA SER A 56 -3.59 -6.95 2.29
C SER A 56 -4.47 -6.46 1.14
N LEU A 57 -3.86 -5.98 0.05
CA LEU A 57 -4.59 -5.42 -1.10
C LEU A 57 -5.59 -6.41 -1.69
N LYS A 58 -5.24 -7.71 -1.71
CA LYS A 58 -6.14 -8.79 -2.17
C LYS A 58 -7.35 -9.00 -1.25
N ALA A 59 -7.23 -8.69 0.03
CA ALA A 59 -8.34 -8.85 0.99
C ALA A 59 -9.31 -7.70 0.98
N GLY A 60 -8.85 -6.60 0.46
CA GLY A 60 -9.60 -5.37 0.40
C GLY A 60 -10.72 -5.38 -0.64
N GLY A 61 -11.49 -6.44 -0.78
CA GLY A 61 -12.64 -6.52 -1.70
C GLY A 61 -13.52 -5.26 -1.72
N VAL A 62 -14.47 -5.22 -2.60
CA VAL A 62 -15.36 -4.08 -2.85
C VAL A 62 -16.02 -3.59 -1.55
N GLY A 63 -15.98 -2.31 -1.26
CA GLY A 63 -16.89 -1.68 -0.31
C GLY A 63 -16.35 -1.35 1.10
N LEU A 64 -15.06 -1.54 1.38
CA LEU A 64 -14.52 -1.09 2.67
C LEU A 64 -14.60 0.43 2.80
N ASN A 65 -15.11 0.90 3.92
CA ASN A 65 -15.11 2.30 4.30
C ASN A 65 -14.24 2.48 5.55
N LEU A 66 -13.16 3.26 5.46
CA LEU A 66 -12.16 3.43 6.52
C LEU A 66 -11.94 4.91 6.83
N THR A 67 -13.02 5.70 6.81
CA THR A 67 -12.98 7.16 6.99
C THR A 67 -12.52 7.63 8.37
N ARG A 68 -12.43 6.73 9.36
CA ARG A 68 -11.75 7.04 10.62
C ARG A 68 -10.25 7.28 10.44
N ALA A 69 -9.62 6.61 9.47
CA ALA A 69 -8.20 6.81 9.19
C ALA A 69 -7.97 8.16 8.53
N ASN A 70 -6.86 8.81 8.88
CA ASN A 70 -6.36 10.00 8.22
C ASN A 70 -4.90 9.87 7.77
N HIS A 71 -4.30 8.70 7.98
CA HIS A 71 -3.01 8.32 7.44
C HIS A 71 -3.15 7.03 6.67
N VAL A 72 -2.58 6.99 5.48
CA VAL A 72 -2.48 5.81 4.61
C VAL A 72 -1.00 5.54 4.37
N PHE A 73 -0.59 4.32 4.61
CA PHE A 73 0.76 3.87 4.32
C PHE A 73 0.68 2.74 3.29
N HIS A 74 1.29 2.94 2.13
CA HIS A 74 1.58 1.88 1.18
C HIS A 74 2.96 1.33 1.55
N PHE A 75 2.98 0.14 2.16
CA PHE A 75 4.18 -0.48 2.70
C PHE A 75 5.08 -1.05 1.61
N ASP A 76 4.50 -1.43 0.50
CA ASP A 76 5.15 -1.88 -0.72
C ASP A 76 4.47 -1.25 -1.93
N ARG A 77 5.20 -1.15 -3.04
CA ARG A 77 4.70 -0.55 -4.27
C ARG A 77 3.95 -1.58 -5.10
N TRP A 78 2.83 -1.17 -5.67
CA TRP A 78 2.10 -1.95 -6.66
C TRP A 78 2.43 -1.50 -8.07
N TRP A 79 2.60 -2.46 -8.97
CA TRP A 79 2.90 -2.19 -10.39
C TRP A 79 1.81 -1.35 -11.08
N ASN A 80 0.56 -1.54 -10.67
CA ASN A 80 -0.57 -0.80 -11.18
C ASN A 80 -0.98 0.29 -10.19
N PRO A 81 -0.75 1.57 -10.50
CA PRO A 81 -1.11 2.69 -9.63
C PRO A 81 -2.61 2.77 -9.34
N ALA A 82 -3.47 2.22 -10.20
CA ALA A 82 -4.91 2.19 -9.97
C ALA A 82 -5.27 1.36 -8.72
N VAL A 83 -4.51 0.32 -8.41
CA VAL A 83 -4.71 -0.50 -7.21
C VAL A 83 -4.33 0.27 -5.94
N GLU A 84 -3.24 1.05 -5.98
CA GLU A 84 -2.87 1.94 -4.86
C GLU A 84 -3.93 3.03 -4.65
N ASN A 85 -4.39 3.65 -5.74
CA ASN A 85 -5.45 4.67 -5.68
C ASN A 85 -6.74 4.07 -5.11
N GLN A 86 -7.16 2.90 -5.58
CA GLN A 86 -8.33 2.21 -5.04
C GLN A 86 -8.19 1.90 -3.54
N ALA A 87 -6.99 1.56 -3.07
CA ALA A 87 -6.74 1.36 -1.64
C ALA A 87 -6.87 2.68 -0.87
N THR A 88 -6.32 3.76 -1.39
CA THR A 88 -6.43 5.11 -0.81
C THR A 88 -7.87 5.60 -0.77
N ASP A 89 -8.67 5.34 -1.80
CA ASP A 89 -10.08 5.73 -1.91
C ASP A 89 -10.98 5.07 -0.84
N ARG A 90 -10.49 4.06 -0.14
CA ARG A 90 -11.20 3.47 1.02
C ARG A 90 -11.18 4.38 2.23
N VAL A 91 -10.15 5.21 2.33
CA VAL A 91 -9.96 6.21 3.39
C VAL A 91 -10.46 7.57 2.91
N PHE A 92 -10.13 7.96 1.70
CA PHE A 92 -10.57 9.19 1.06
C PHE A 92 -11.94 9.00 0.38
N ARG A 93 -12.99 8.99 1.21
CA ARG A 93 -14.35 8.68 0.77
C ARG A 93 -15.36 9.63 1.38
N ILE A 94 -16.60 9.61 0.85
CA ILE A 94 -17.74 10.38 1.42
C ILE A 94 -17.85 10.05 2.92
N GLY A 95 -17.85 11.07 3.76
CA GLY A 95 -17.81 10.98 5.21
C GLY A 95 -16.43 11.19 5.83
N GLN A 96 -15.38 11.36 5.05
CA GLN A 96 -14.08 11.79 5.53
C GLN A 96 -14.10 13.30 5.82
N THR A 97 -13.83 13.67 7.06
CA THR A 97 -13.83 15.08 7.53
C THR A 97 -12.44 15.62 7.81
N ARG A 98 -11.42 14.79 7.71
CA ARG A 98 -10.03 15.14 7.99
C ARG A 98 -9.18 15.07 6.73
N ASN A 99 -8.09 15.83 6.71
CA ASN A 99 -7.09 15.69 5.66
C ASN A 99 -6.46 14.30 5.75
N VAL A 100 -6.40 13.60 4.62
CA VAL A 100 -5.75 12.29 4.51
C VAL A 100 -4.33 12.48 4.01
N GLN A 101 -3.38 11.97 4.78
CA GLN A 101 -1.97 11.93 4.40
C GLN A 101 -1.64 10.55 3.85
N VAL A 102 -1.06 10.52 2.67
CA VAL A 102 -0.66 9.26 1.99
C VAL A 102 0.85 9.17 1.95
N HIS A 103 1.37 8.10 2.54
CA HIS A 103 2.79 7.78 2.59
C HIS A 103 3.05 6.55 1.73
N LYS A 104 4.05 6.62 0.87
CA LYS A 104 4.48 5.51 0.03
C LYS A 104 5.92 5.18 0.34
N PHE A 105 6.17 3.98 0.81
CA PHE A 105 7.53 3.51 1.03
C PHE A 105 8.10 3.00 -0.29
N VAL A 106 9.35 3.32 -0.52
CA VAL A 106 10.10 2.90 -1.70
C VAL A 106 11.49 2.49 -1.24
N CYS A 107 11.85 1.24 -1.49
CA CYS A 107 13.20 0.76 -1.20
C CYS A 107 14.14 1.26 -2.30
N THR A 108 15.09 2.15 -1.94
CA THR A 108 16.08 2.68 -2.86
C THR A 108 17.03 1.59 -3.38
N GLY A 109 17.54 1.73 -4.60
CA GLY A 109 18.39 0.74 -5.24
C GLY A 109 17.70 -0.55 -5.67
N THR A 110 16.39 -0.65 -5.49
CA THR A 110 15.60 -1.84 -5.80
C THR A 110 14.67 -1.62 -7.00
N LEU A 111 14.00 -2.70 -7.37
CA LEU A 111 12.96 -2.68 -8.37
C LEU A 111 11.81 -1.70 -8.03
N GLU A 112 11.52 -1.50 -6.74
CA GLU A 112 10.45 -0.57 -6.32
C GLU A 112 10.75 0.88 -6.71
N GLU A 113 12.01 1.32 -6.59
CA GLU A 113 12.41 2.65 -7.03
C GLU A 113 12.22 2.83 -8.53
N LYS A 114 12.68 1.85 -9.31
CA LYS A 114 12.52 1.87 -10.77
C LYS A 114 11.05 1.87 -11.20
N ILE A 115 10.20 1.10 -10.51
CA ILE A 115 8.76 1.12 -10.75
C ILE A 115 8.18 2.49 -10.39
N HIS A 116 8.61 3.05 -9.27
CA HIS A 116 8.18 4.37 -8.85
C HIS A 116 8.47 5.41 -9.92
N ASP A 117 9.70 5.45 -10.42
CA ASP A 117 10.13 6.39 -11.46
C ASP A 117 9.33 6.24 -12.76
N ILE A 118 9.06 5.00 -13.17
CA ILE A 118 8.24 4.73 -14.36
C ILE A 118 6.80 5.21 -14.15
N ILE A 119 6.22 4.94 -12.98
CA ILE A 119 4.86 5.38 -12.67
C ILE A 119 4.79 6.91 -12.64
N GLU A 120 5.73 7.58 -12.01
CA GLU A 120 5.74 9.05 -11.91
C GLU A 120 6.02 9.70 -13.27
N SER A 121 6.94 9.16 -14.09
CA SER A 121 7.17 9.65 -15.44
C SER A 121 5.96 9.46 -16.35
N LYS A 122 5.23 8.35 -16.20
CA LYS A 122 3.99 8.11 -16.96
C LYS A 122 2.82 8.95 -16.47
N LYS A 123 2.73 9.29 -15.20
CA LYS A 123 1.73 10.25 -14.73
C LYS A 123 1.92 11.62 -15.38
N ALA A 124 3.16 12.07 -15.48
CA ALA A 124 3.47 13.32 -16.17
C ALA A 124 3.08 13.28 -17.67
N LEU A 125 3.12 12.08 -18.29
CA LEU A 125 2.66 11.85 -19.66
C LEU A 125 1.16 11.55 -19.74
N ALA A 126 0.56 10.89 -18.75
CA ALA A 126 -0.83 10.43 -18.75
C ALA A 126 -1.84 11.55 -18.43
N GLU A 127 -1.40 12.71 -17.98
CA GLU A 127 -2.21 13.94 -18.09
C GLU A 127 -2.49 14.29 -19.58
N GLN A 128 -1.80 13.64 -20.50
CA GLN A 128 -1.99 13.80 -21.96
C GLN A 128 -2.61 12.59 -22.68
N VAL A 129 -2.55 11.36 -22.12
CA VAL A 129 -3.07 10.15 -22.80
C VAL A 129 -3.67 9.17 -21.77
N VAL A 130 -4.94 8.87 -21.94
CA VAL A 130 -5.70 7.89 -21.12
C VAL A 130 -5.34 6.48 -21.57
N GLY A 131 -4.45 5.81 -20.84
CA GLY A 131 -4.18 4.38 -20.99
C GLY A 131 -4.06 3.74 -19.59
N THR A 132 -5.07 2.95 -19.22
CA THR A 132 -5.13 2.28 -17.92
C THR A 132 -4.79 0.81 -18.08
N GLY A 133 -3.71 0.31 -17.43
CA GLY A 133 -3.52 -1.12 -17.36
C GLY A 133 -2.08 -1.56 -17.05
N GLU A 134 -1.93 -2.85 -16.79
CA GLU A 134 -0.66 -3.56 -16.62
C GLU A 134 0.09 -3.76 -17.96
N ASP A 135 -0.51 -3.31 -19.06
CA ASP A 135 -0.06 -3.52 -20.44
C ASP A 135 1.34 -2.92 -20.70
N TRP A 136 1.75 -1.92 -19.92
CA TRP A 136 3.05 -1.30 -20.07
C TRP A 136 4.23 -2.26 -19.79
N LEU A 137 4.02 -3.29 -18.94
CA LEU A 137 5.05 -4.33 -18.69
C LEU A 137 5.28 -5.19 -19.92
N THR A 138 4.23 -5.44 -20.69
CA THR A 138 4.30 -6.24 -21.92
C THR A 138 4.91 -5.46 -23.10
N GLU A 139 4.94 -4.12 -22.99
CA GLU A 139 5.56 -3.24 -23.99
C GLU A 139 7.06 -3.05 -23.77
N LEU A 140 7.60 -3.50 -22.63
CA LEU A 140 9.05 -3.42 -22.36
C LEU A 140 9.80 -4.50 -23.15
N ASP A 141 10.82 -4.08 -23.87
CA ASP A 141 11.76 -5.00 -24.50
C ASP A 141 12.65 -5.72 -23.46
N THR A 142 13.36 -6.74 -23.89
CA THR A 142 14.20 -7.58 -23.01
C THR A 142 15.30 -6.78 -22.30
N ASP A 143 15.83 -5.75 -22.93
CA ASP A 143 16.91 -4.92 -22.37
C ASP A 143 16.36 -3.99 -21.30
N HIS A 144 15.20 -3.41 -21.50
CA HIS A 144 14.50 -2.62 -20.49
C HIS A 144 14.11 -3.48 -19.28
N LEU A 145 13.58 -4.69 -19.51
CA LEU A 145 13.27 -5.63 -18.41
C LEU A 145 14.51 -6.04 -17.63
N ARG A 146 15.62 -6.30 -18.33
CA ARG A 146 16.88 -6.63 -17.69
C ARG A 146 17.39 -5.47 -16.81
N ASN A 147 17.35 -4.25 -17.30
CA ASN A 147 17.76 -3.06 -16.56
C ASN A 147 16.89 -2.79 -15.33
N LEU A 148 15.60 -3.13 -15.38
CA LEU A 148 14.70 -3.08 -14.22
C LEU A 148 15.11 -4.04 -13.12
N LEU A 149 15.59 -5.24 -13.48
CA LEU A 149 15.92 -6.30 -12.53
C LEU A 149 17.31 -6.17 -11.91
N ILE A 150 18.20 -5.34 -12.48
CA ILE A 150 19.54 -5.11 -11.92
C ILE A 150 19.42 -4.25 -10.67
N LEU A 151 19.84 -4.78 -9.53
CA LEU A 151 19.97 -4.03 -8.28
C LEU A 151 21.12 -3.02 -8.39
N ASP A 152 20.88 -1.79 -7.97
CA ASP A 152 21.94 -0.81 -7.83
C ASP A 152 22.66 -1.01 -6.49
N ARG A 153 23.87 -1.58 -6.55
CA ARG A 153 24.67 -1.84 -5.37
C ARG A 153 25.21 -0.59 -4.69
N ASN A 154 25.19 0.56 -5.37
CA ASN A 154 25.68 1.83 -4.84
C ASN A 154 24.59 2.61 -4.07
N SER A 155 23.36 2.11 -4.08
CA SER A 155 22.22 2.76 -3.40
C SER A 155 22.07 2.32 -1.94
N VAL A 156 22.94 1.46 -1.43
CA VAL A 156 22.97 1.13 -0.01
C VAL A 156 23.53 2.35 0.72
N ILE A 157 22.71 3.06 1.45
CA ILE A 157 23.14 4.11 2.36
C ILE A 157 23.98 3.41 3.42
N GLU A 158 25.29 3.67 3.44
CA GLU A 158 26.13 3.33 4.58
C GLU A 158 25.56 4.12 5.77
N GLU A 159 25.08 3.41 6.79
CA GLU A 159 24.77 4.04 8.08
C GLU A 159 26.09 4.62 8.58
N GLU A 160 26.21 5.94 8.59
CA GLU A 160 27.29 6.62 9.29
C GLU A 160 27.12 6.29 10.78
N GLU A 161 28.15 5.63 11.36
CA GLU A 161 28.28 5.35 12.79
C GLU A 161 28.34 6.64 13.64
#